data_e37119b652d350918c321048e505aaa4
#
_entry.id   e37119b652d350918c321048e505aaa4
#
_cell.length_a   1.000
_cell.length_b   1.000
_cell.length_c   1.000
_cell.angle_alpha   90.00
_cell.angle_beta   90.00
_cell.angle_gamma   90.00
#
_symmetry.space_group_name_H-M   'P 1'
#
loop_
_entity.id
_entity.type
_entity.pdbx_description
1 polymer ?
#
loop_
_entity_poly.entity_id
_entity_poly.type
_entity_poly.pdbx_seq_one_letter_code
_entity_poly.pdbx_strand_id
1 'polypeptide(L)'
;MDKREALEKVAEFIKVVVVEFDPLEIILFGSFARGTQNEDSDIDVAVILETVEGDLLDKKARLYKIRRGIDAAIEPLLIECSTDKSGFLDQIRSCGEILYTKSA
;
A
#
# COMPACT_ATOMS: atom_id res chain seq x y z
N MET A 1 -8.54 -12.01 10.93
CA MET A 1 -9.11 -10.76 10.34
C MET A 1 -9.73 -11.10 9.00
N ASP A 2 -10.98 -10.74 8.77
CA ASP A 2 -11.60 -10.92 7.47
C ASP A 2 -11.28 -9.75 6.53
N LYS A 3 -11.66 -9.88 5.26
CA LYS A 3 -11.35 -8.85 4.25
C LYS A 3 -12.01 -7.51 4.59
N ARG A 4 -13.21 -7.52 5.14
CA ARG A 4 -13.92 -6.29 5.52
C ARG A 4 -13.16 -5.52 6.59
N GLU A 5 -12.71 -6.21 7.63
CA GLU A 5 -11.90 -5.59 8.68
C GLU A 5 -10.59 -5.05 8.12
N ALA A 6 -9.94 -5.82 7.23
CA ALA A 6 -8.71 -5.39 6.59
C ALA A 6 -8.93 -4.11 5.78
N LEU A 7 -10.01 -4.03 5.01
CA LEU A 7 -10.32 -2.83 4.22
C LEU A 7 -10.62 -1.62 5.09
N GLU A 8 -11.26 -1.80 6.26
CA GLU A 8 -11.48 -0.73 7.22
C GLU A 8 -10.15 -0.17 7.75
N LYS A 9 -9.22 -1.06 8.09
CA LYS A 9 -7.88 -0.66 8.56
C LYS A 9 -7.09 0.06 7.47
N VAL A 10 -7.13 -0.49 6.26
CA VAL A 10 -6.44 0.13 5.12
C VAL A 10 -7.03 1.49 4.79
N ALA A 11 -8.35 1.67 4.91
CA ALA A 11 -8.99 2.98 4.69
C ALA A 11 -8.43 4.05 5.62
N GLU A 12 -8.18 3.72 6.89
CA GLU A 12 -7.55 4.64 7.84
C GLU A 12 -6.11 4.96 7.43
N PHE A 13 -5.37 3.94 7.01
CA PHE A 13 -4.00 4.08 6.53
C PHE A 13 -3.94 5.00 5.30
N ILE A 14 -4.84 4.79 4.34
CA ILE A 14 -4.92 5.59 3.11
C ILE A 14 -5.12 7.08 3.43
N LYS A 15 -6.00 7.41 4.38
CA LYS A 15 -6.26 8.80 4.75
C LYS A 15 -5.00 9.55 5.15
N VAL A 16 -4.13 8.91 5.92
CA VAL A 16 -2.87 9.51 6.38
C VAL A 16 -1.86 9.58 5.24
N VAL A 17 -1.72 8.49 4.50
CA VAL A 17 -0.74 8.37 3.41
C VAL A 17 -1.02 9.35 2.28
N VAL A 18 -2.28 9.53 1.92
CA VAL A 18 -2.67 10.46 0.84
C VAL A 18 -2.24 11.89 1.19
N VAL A 19 -2.43 12.30 2.43
CA VAL A 19 -2.07 13.66 2.87
C VAL A 19 -0.54 13.86 2.89
N GLU A 20 0.20 12.87 3.38
CA GLU A 20 1.66 13.00 3.57
C GLU A 20 2.47 12.70 2.30
N PHE A 21 2.03 11.76 1.49
CA PHE A 21 2.82 11.22 0.38
C PHE A 21 2.32 11.63 -1.00
N ASP A 22 1.05 12.04 -1.11
CA ASP A 22 0.42 12.37 -2.40
C ASP A 22 0.67 11.27 -3.46
N PRO A 23 0.29 10.02 -3.16
CA PRO A 23 0.58 8.90 -4.05
C PRO A 23 -0.25 8.92 -5.32
N LEU A 24 0.25 8.29 -6.38
CA LEU A 24 -0.52 8.09 -7.61
C LEU A 24 -1.63 7.06 -7.40
N GLU A 25 -1.31 5.97 -6.72
CA GLU A 25 -2.24 4.87 -6.45
C GLU A 25 -1.89 4.20 -5.13
N ILE A 26 -2.90 3.56 -4.53
CA ILE A 26 -2.70 2.63 -3.41
C ILE A 26 -3.46 1.36 -3.77
N ILE A 27 -2.76 0.22 -3.73
CA ILE A 27 -3.27 -1.05 -4.23
C ILE A 27 -3.16 -2.13 -3.16
N LEU A 28 -4.27 -2.81 -2.87
CA LEU A 28 -4.28 -4.00 -2.04
C LEU A 28 -3.83 -5.17 -2.90
N PHE A 29 -2.83 -5.92 -2.44
CA PHE A 29 -2.36 -7.10 -3.16
C PHE A 29 -2.13 -8.26 -2.18
N GLY A 30 -1.55 -9.37 -2.65
CA GLY A 30 -1.31 -10.52 -1.80
C GLY A 30 -2.58 -11.29 -1.46
N SER A 31 -2.57 -11.97 -0.31
CA SER A 31 -3.62 -12.93 0.05
C SER A 31 -5.00 -12.30 0.22
N PHE A 32 -5.10 -11.09 0.79
CA PHE A 32 -6.39 -10.43 0.95
C PHE A 32 -7.01 -10.04 -0.39
N ALA A 33 -6.19 -9.67 -1.38
CA ALA A 33 -6.69 -9.37 -2.72
C ALA A 33 -7.16 -10.62 -3.45
N ARG A 34 -6.45 -11.75 -3.24
CA ARG A 34 -6.77 -13.03 -3.87
C ARG A 34 -7.89 -13.81 -3.17
N GLY A 35 -8.27 -13.40 -1.96
CA GLY A 35 -9.24 -14.14 -1.15
C GLY A 35 -8.69 -15.41 -0.51
N THR A 36 -7.37 -15.52 -0.38
CA THR A 36 -6.69 -16.69 0.20
C THR A 36 -6.16 -16.42 1.61
N GLN A 37 -6.60 -15.33 2.23
CA GLN A 37 -6.13 -14.93 3.57
C GLN A 37 -6.53 -15.93 4.65
N ASN A 38 -5.71 -15.97 5.70
CA ASN A 38 -5.98 -16.72 6.92
C ASN A 38 -5.78 -15.79 8.14
N GLU A 39 -5.86 -16.32 9.35
CA GLU A 39 -5.75 -15.53 10.59
C GLU A 39 -4.41 -14.80 10.72
N ASP A 40 -3.35 -15.38 10.16
CA ASP A 40 -1.99 -14.84 10.28
C ASP A 40 -1.56 -14.03 9.06
N SER A 41 -2.44 -13.81 8.08
CA SER A 41 -2.09 -13.08 6.87
C SER A 41 -1.83 -11.61 7.14
N ASP A 42 -0.76 -11.08 6.52
CA ASP A 42 -0.50 -9.65 6.47
C ASP A 42 -1.40 -8.99 5.42
N ILE A 43 -1.66 -7.70 5.61
CA ILE A 43 -2.41 -6.91 4.65
C ILE A 43 -1.39 -6.18 3.77
N ASP A 44 -1.15 -6.72 2.58
CA ASP A 44 -0.15 -6.18 1.65
C ASP A 44 -0.72 -4.97 0.90
N VAL A 45 -0.12 -3.80 1.11
CA VAL A 45 -0.59 -2.54 0.53
C VAL A 45 0.55 -1.86 -0.19
N ALA A 46 0.42 -1.67 -1.50
CA ALA A 46 1.41 -0.96 -2.30
C ALA A 46 1.04 0.52 -2.37
N VAL A 47 2.00 1.36 -2.02
CA VAL A 47 1.91 2.83 -2.13
C VAL A 47 2.77 3.24 -3.33
N ILE A 48 2.13 3.72 -4.38
CA ILE A 48 2.80 4.03 -5.65
C ILE A 48 3.04 5.52 -5.72
N LEU A 49 4.30 5.94 -5.75
CA LEU A 49 4.70 7.33 -5.95
C LEU A 49 5.28 7.49 -7.35
N GLU A 50 5.13 8.65 -7.96
CA GLU A 50 5.76 8.94 -9.24
C GLU A 50 7.28 8.93 -9.08
N THR A 51 7.80 9.73 -8.16
CA THR A 51 9.21 9.78 -7.76
C THR A 51 9.28 9.90 -6.26
N VAL A 52 10.36 9.36 -5.67
CA VAL A 52 10.62 9.52 -4.23
C VAL A 52 11.58 10.69 -4.06
N GLU A 53 11.11 11.73 -3.40
CA GLU A 53 11.95 12.87 -3.03
C GLU A 53 12.60 12.61 -1.68
N GLY A 54 13.90 12.86 -1.58
CA GLY A 54 14.65 12.65 -0.36
C GLY A 54 15.08 11.20 -0.17
N ASP A 55 15.20 10.78 1.09
CA ASP A 55 15.71 9.47 1.44
C ASP A 55 14.61 8.41 1.38
N LEU A 56 14.82 7.40 0.55
CA LEU A 56 13.88 6.28 0.40
C LEU A 56 13.67 5.54 1.72
N LEU A 57 14.73 5.34 2.50
CA LEU A 57 14.64 4.64 3.78
C LEU A 57 13.79 5.42 4.78
N ASP A 58 13.92 6.75 4.79
CA ASP A 58 13.11 7.60 5.66
C ASP A 58 11.62 7.51 5.28
N LYS A 59 11.33 7.47 3.98
CA LYS A 59 9.95 7.34 3.48
C LYS A 59 9.36 5.99 3.86
N LYS A 60 10.12 4.91 3.70
CA LYS A 60 9.68 3.58 4.13
C LYS A 60 9.45 3.51 5.63
N ALA A 61 10.37 4.06 6.42
CA ALA A 61 10.24 4.11 7.88
C ALA A 61 8.97 4.86 8.29
N ARG A 62 8.64 5.95 7.58
CA ARG A 62 7.43 6.73 7.86
C ARG A 62 6.16 5.92 7.62
N LEU A 63 6.11 5.12 6.56
CA LEU A 63 4.98 4.24 6.28
C LEU A 63 4.77 3.22 7.41
N TYR A 64 5.85 2.61 7.91
CA TYR A 64 5.78 1.69 9.03
C TYR A 64 5.34 2.38 10.32
N LYS A 65 5.76 3.62 10.52
CA LYS A 65 5.33 4.41 11.67
C LYS A 65 3.84 4.73 11.63
N ILE A 66 3.33 5.05 10.45
CA ILE A 66 1.89 5.30 10.25
C ILE A 66 1.09 4.04 10.58
N ARG A 67 1.51 2.86 10.09
CA ARG A 67 0.78 1.62 10.34
C ARG A 67 0.70 1.27 11.83
N ARG A 68 1.71 1.62 12.60
CA ARG A 68 1.73 1.33 14.05
C ARG A 68 0.55 1.97 14.78
N GLY A 69 0.09 3.12 14.34
CA GLY A 69 -1.06 3.79 14.91
C GLY A 69 -2.40 3.20 14.48
N ILE A 70 -2.39 2.26 13.55
CA ILE A 70 -3.59 1.68 12.96
C ILE A 70 -3.66 0.18 13.22
N ASP A 71 -2.81 -0.59 12.54
CA ASP A 71 -2.73 -2.04 12.71
C ASP A 71 -1.39 -2.57 12.20
N ALA A 72 -0.72 -3.36 13.03
CA ALA A 72 0.58 -3.94 12.69
C ALA A 72 0.49 -4.99 11.55
N ALA A 73 -0.70 -5.47 11.22
CA ALA A 73 -0.88 -6.41 10.11
C ALA A 73 -0.71 -5.74 8.75
N ILE A 74 -0.79 -4.42 8.67
CA ILE A 74 -0.55 -3.69 7.42
C ILE A 74 0.92 -3.79 7.05
N GLU A 75 1.20 -4.33 5.85
CA GLU A 75 2.56 -4.46 5.32
C GLU A 75 2.69 -3.50 4.14
N PRO A 76 3.19 -2.28 4.35
CA PRO A 76 3.28 -1.30 3.27
C PRO A 76 4.49 -1.55 2.38
N LEU A 77 4.29 -1.47 1.08
CA LEU A 77 5.33 -1.56 0.07
C LEU A 77 5.37 -0.25 -0.71
N LEU A 78 6.50 0.44 -0.68
CA LEU A 78 6.69 1.69 -1.42
C LEU A 78 7.27 1.40 -2.79
N ILE A 79 6.59 1.83 -3.84
CA ILE A 79 7.04 1.66 -5.22
C ILE A 79 7.19 3.03 -5.87
N GLU A 80 8.36 3.27 -6.48
CA GLU A 80 8.62 4.46 -7.27
C GLU A 80 8.36 4.13 -8.73
N CYS A 81 7.32 4.71 -9.30
CA CYS A 81 6.85 4.41 -10.65
C CYS A 81 7.90 4.74 -11.71
N SER A 82 8.60 5.87 -11.56
CA SER A 82 9.59 6.33 -12.53
C SER A 82 10.80 5.41 -12.69
N THR A 83 11.10 4.59 -11.68
CA THR A 83 12.25 3.68 -11.69
C THR A 83 11.87 2.21 -11.74
N ASP A 84 10.58 1.90 -11.75
CA ASP A 84 10.13 0.50 -11.80
C ASP A 84 10.26 -0.04 -13.23
N LYS A 85 11.28 -0.86 -13.45
CA LYS A 85 11.57 -1.47 -14.75
C LYS A 85 11.35 -2.97 -14.77
N SER A 86 10.94 -3.54 -13.65
CA SER A 86 10.81 -5.00 -13.52
C SER A 86 9.46 -5.55 -14.00
N GLY A 87 8.48 -4.68 -14.24
CA GLY A 87 7.10 -5.09 -14.51
C GLY A 87 6.33 -5.47 -13.25
N PHE A 88 6.92 -5.29 -12.07
CA PHE A 88 6.30 -5.63 -10.80
C PHE A 88 5.05 -4.80 -10.53
N LEU A 89 5.09 -3.51 -10.87
CA LEU A 89 3.93 -2.62 -10.72
C LEU A 89 2.76 -3.08 -11.60
N ASP A 90 3.02 -3.45 -12.84
CA ASP A 90 1.99 -3.96 -13.74
C ASP A 90 1.39 -5.25 -13.20
N GLN A 91 2.21 -6.12 -12.62
CA GLN A 91 1.74 -7.35 -12.00
C GLN A 91 0.84 -7.05 -10.80
N ILE A 92 1.22 -6.12 -9.94
CA ILE A 92 0.42 -5.72 -8.79
C ILE A 92 -0.92 -5.14 -9.25
N ARG A 93 -0.92 -4.29 -10.27
CA ARG A 93 -2.15 -3.71 -10.81
C ARG A 93 -3.09 -4.76 -11.39
N SER A 94 -2.55 -5.76 -12.07
CA SER A 94 -3.37 -6.80 -12.71
C SER A 94 -3.94 -7.81 -11.72
N CYS A 95 -3.22 -8.09 -10.62
CA CYS A 95 -3.61 -9.09 -9.63
C CYS A 95 -4.20 -8.49 -8.36
N GLY A 96 -3.98 -7.20 -8.13
CA GLY A 96 -4.41 -6.50 -6.93
C GLY A 96 -5.74 -5.77 -7.11
N GLU A 97 -6.14 -5.09 -6.05
CA GLU A 97 -7.35 -4.27 -6.02
C GLU A 97 -6.94 -2.81 -5.79
N ILE A 98 -7.23 -1.95 -6.74
CA ILE A 98 -6.89 -0.53 -6.63
C ILE A 98 -7.87 0.14 -5.68
N LEU A 99 -7.36 0.61 -4.54
CA LEU A 99 -8.16 1.24 -3.49
C LEU A 99 -8.17 2.76 -3.57
N TYR A 100 -7.17 3.34 -4.21
CA TYR A 100 -7.04 4.78 -4.35
C TYR A 100 -6.31 5.11 -5.64
N THR A 101 -6.82 6.10 -6.37
CA THR A 101 -6.18 6.66 -7.55
C THR A 101 -6.24 8.18 -7.45
N LYS A 102 -5.11 8.84 -7.65
CA LYS A 102 -5.04 10.29 -7.64
C LYS A 102 -5.81 10.87 -8.81
N SER A 103 -6.65 11.86 -8.54
CA SER A 103 -7.33 12.62 -9.58
C SER A 103 -6.34 13.49 -10.33
N ALA A 104 -6.43 13.50 -11.65
CA ALA A 104 -5.61 14.40 -12.47
C ALA A 104 -6.05 15.85 -12.33
#